data_303ebb7d76ac87e559daf96bc63aca86
#
_entry.id   303ebb7d76ac87e559daf96bc63aca86
#
_cell.length_a   1.000
_cell.length_b   1.000
_cell.length_c   1.000
_cell.angle_alpha   90.00
_cell.angle_beta   90.00
_cell.angle_gamma   90.00
#
_symmetry.space_group_name_H-M   'P 1'
#
loop_
_entity.id
_entity.type
_entity.pdbx_description
1 polymer ?
#
loop_
_entity_poly.entity_id
_entity_poly.type
_entity_poly.pdbx_seq_one_letter_code
_entity_poly.pdbx_strand_id
1 'polypeptide(L)'
;MELRRDRMLNCFCSVLMLFVNMGVLSTAFSVYFPYIREMKGFSNTQVFLLTTMRQIFAMIVMTQSDRYFRALDIKKGSLITFFVAAAAFGILAFTPDARLYFLATSLFGVAYGLGGMIPASILLRRWYPQHSGTAIGIAAAGSGLAGMIIPVLATRMVEGYGLSAAFAFQGAVILLLCIPLLLFVKDHPAEEEMAGVCSREGVKTAERSPKGDKAAERGREEVKGDFRLTDHPRLLIGMVLMGLLAFQPAAGFSMLFRTSGYEMGKVALLVSAMGFFLIPSKILVGRFADRFGGKRMLRDCTILVAAMMFLFSLTAFLPYPVLFLVLLVYAVGISESSVGISVIAGDYASPAAYPRALKSCQFFYALGGLLFSTVNGMVADLTGSYAPAYVFYALAGLVMLAVLLPDYPKQ
;
A
#
# COMPACT_ATOMS: atom_id res chain seq x y z
N MET A 1 -6.83 28.02 -18.82
CA MET A 1 -6.70 28.11 -17.34
C MET A 1 -7.50 27.02 -16.68
N GLU A 2 -8.69 26.69 -17.15
CA GLU A 2 -9.58 25.65 -16.60
C GLU A 2 -8.98 24.23 -16.64
N LEU A 3 -8.40 23.79 -17.75
CA LEU A 3 -7.78 22.46 -17.85
C LEU A 3 -6.68 22.24 -16.82
N ARG A 4 -5.85 23.26 -16.56
CA ARG A 4 -4.80 23.16 -15.53
C ARG A 4 -5.40 23.02 -14.14
N ARG A 5 -6.49 23.73 -13.85
CA ARG A 5 -7.24 23.62 -12.59
C ARG A 5 -7.84 22.23 -12.42
N ASP A 6 -8.51 21.72 -13.46
CA ASP A 6 -9.15 20.41 -13.41
C ASP A 6 -8.12 19.26 -13.27
N ARG A 7 -6.96 19.36 -13.93
CA ARG A 7 -5.83 18.44 -13.72
C ARG A 7 -5.37 18.41 -12.27
N MET A 8 -5.16 19.59 -11.67
CA MET A 8 -4.74 19.70 -10.26
C MET A 8 -5.81 19.16 -9.31
N LEU A 9 -7.10 19.43 -9.56
CA LEU A 9 -8.20 18.93 -8.75
C LEU A 9 -8.33 17.40 -8.82
N ASN A 10 -8.20 16.81 -10.01
CA ASN A 10 -8.21 15.36 -10.15
C ASN A 10 -6.98 14.70 -9.50
N CYS A 11 -5.81 15.34 -9.54
CA CYS A 11 -4.64 14.87 -8.81
C CYS A 11 -4.88 14.93 -7.28
N PHE A 12 -5.43 16.04 -6.78
CA PHE A 12 -5.81 16.18 -5.36
C PHE A 12 -6.84 15.12 -4.94
N CYS A 13 -7.90 14.90 -5.73
CA CYS A 13 -8.87 13.84 -5.46
C CYS A 13 -8.23 12.45 -5.43
N SER A 14 -7.26 12.19 -6.31
CA SER A 14 -6.49 10.93 -6.30
C SER A 14 -5.64 10.79 -5.03
N VAL A 15 -5.06 11.89 -4.51
CA VAL A 15 -4.39 11.90 -3.19
C VAL A 15 -5.38 11.50 -2.10
N LEU A 16 -6.62 12.06 -2.11
CA LEU A 16 -7.65 11.71 -1.12
C LEU A 16 -8.12 10.26 -1.25
N MET A 17 -8.25 9.73 -2.48
CA MET A 17 -8.56 8.31 -2.69
C MET A 17 -7.53 7.41 -2.02
N LEU A 18 -6.24 7.70 -2.19
CA LEU A 18 -5.16 6.91 -1.58
C LEU A 18 -4.98 7.19 -0.09
N PHE A 19 -5.26 8.42 0.36
CA PHE A 19 -5.31 8.76 1.77
C PHE A 19 -6.31 7.88 2.53
N VAL A 20 -7.55 7.77 2.04
CA VAL A 20 -8.59 6.95 2.68
C VAL A 20 -8.29 5.46 2.48
N ASN A 21 -8.29 4.99 1.24
CA ASN A 21 -8.33 3.55 0.97
C ASN A 21 -7.02 2.84 1.31
N MET A 22 -5.85 3.44 1.06
CA MET A 22 -4.57 2.83 1.42
C MET A 22 -4.03 3.32 2.77
N GLY A 23 -4.26 4.58 3.09
CA GLY A 23 -3.75 5.17 4.32
C GLY A 23 -4.59 4.80 5.55
N VAL A 24 -5.85 5.25 5.60
CA VAL A 24 -6.72 5.06 6.76
C VAL A 24 -7.07 3.59 6.97
N LEU A 25 -7.54 2.90 5.90
CA LEU A 25 -8.02 1.52 6.01
C LEU A 25 -6.89 0.48 6.15
N SER A 26 -5.63 0.85 5.91
CA SER A 26 -4.51 -0.07 5.97
C SER A 26 -3.42 0.41 6.93
N THR A 27 -2.64 1.41 6.52
CA THR A 27 -1.42 1.81 7.24
C THR A 27 -1.74 2.35 8.65
N ALA A 28 -2.75 3.20 8.77
CA ALA A 28 -3.07 3.86 10.03
C ALA A 28 -4.00 3.02 10.93
N PHE A 29 -4.76 2.07 10.37
CA PHE A 29 -5.71 1.29 11.15
C PHE A 29 -5.05 0.46 12.25
N SER A 30 -3.79 0.06 12.07
CA SER A 30 -3.03 -0.70 13.08
C SER A 30 -2.89 0.01 14.44
N VAL A 31 -3.03 1.34 14.49
CA VAL A 31 -2.99 2.08 15.75
C VAL A 31 -4.13 1.71 16.70
N TYR A 32 -5.26 1.23 16.15
CA TYR A 32 -6.39 0.78 16.97
C TYR A 32 -6.19 -0.62 17.58
N PHE A 33 -5.22 -1.41 17.13
CA PHE A 33 -5.02 -2.79 17.57
C PHE A 33 -4.84 -2.95 19.08
N PRO A 34 -3.97 -2.16 19.75
CA PRO A 34 -3.86 -2.23 21.21
C PRO A 34 -5.19 -1.94 21.90
N TYR A 35 -5.93 -0.93 21.45
CA TYR A 35 -7.21 -0.54 22.02
C TYR A 35 -8.29 -1.61 21.80
N ILE A 36 -8.36 -2.21 20.60
CA ILE A 36 -9.30 -3.30 20.29
C ILE A 36 -8.99 -4.50 21.22
N ARG A 37 -7.71 -4.85 21.38
CA ARG A 37 -7.28 -5.93 22.28
C ARG A 37 -7.66 -5.66 23.72
N GLU A 38 -7.31 -4.49 24.25
CA GLU A 38 -7.50 -4.14 25.66
C GLU A 38 -8.99 -3.90 25.99
N MET A 39 -9.75 -3.21 25.14
CA MET A 39 -11.13 -2.78 25.40
C MET A 39 -12.19 -3.79 24.94
N LYS A 40 -11.90 -4.66 23.98
CA LYS A 40 -12.83 -5.66 23.44
C LYS A 40 -12.45 -7.10 23.77
N GLY A 41 -11.33 -7.32 24.45
CA GLY A 41 -10.90 -8.65 24.90
C GLY A 41 -10.46 -9.60 23.77
N PHE A 42 -10.02 -9.06 22.64
CA PHE A 42 -9.53 -9.88 21.54
C PHE A 42 -8.18 -10.50 21.90
N SER A 43 -7.94 -11.75 21.47
CA SER A 43 -6.59 -12.33 21.49
C SER A 43 -5.69 -11.60 20.49
N ASN A 44 -4.37 -11.73 20.65
CA ASN A 44 -3.43 -11.14 19.69
C ASN A 44 -3.69 -11.67 18.28
N THR A 45 -3.88 -12.97 18.12
CA THR A 45 -4.21 -13.58 16.83
C THR A 45 -5.50 -13.01 16.22
N GLN A 46 -6.56 -12.84 17.02
CA GLN A 46 -7.84 -12.28 16.54
C GLN A 46 -7.70 -10.85 16.01
N VAL A 47 -6.89 -10.01 16.65
CA VAL A 47 -6.62 -8.66 16.18
C VAL A 47 -5.95 -8.68 14.79
N PHE A 48 -4.98 -9.56 14.58
CA PHE A 48 -4.32 -9.67 13.28
C PHE A 48 -5.17 -10.38 12.21
N LEU A 49 -6.12 -11.24 12.60
CA LEU A 49 -7.13 -11.78 11.68
C LEU A 49 -8.00 -10.68 11.04
N LEU A 50 -8.16 -9.52 11.68
CA LEU A 50 -8.83 -8.37 11.06
C LEU A 50 -8.10 -7.91 9.79
N THR A 51 -6.76 -7.92 9.80
CA THR A 51 -5.98 -7.60 8.58
C THR A 51 -6.07 -8.69 7.53
N THR A 52 -6.18 -9.95 7.95
CA THR A 52 -6.36 -11.10 7.06
C THR A 52 -7.68 -10.98 6.30
N MET A 53 -8.78 -10.70 7.00
CA MET A 53 -10.09 -10.49 6.38
C MET A 53 -10.05 -9.36 5.36
N ARG A 54 -9.49 -8.21 5.73
CA ARG A 54 -9.29 -7.11 4.78
C ARG A 54 -8.51 -7.55 3.54
N GLN A 55 -7.40 -8.29 3.71
CA GLN A 55 -6.53 -8.68 2.61
C GLN A 55 -7.21 -9.68 1.66
N ILE A 56 -7.93 -10.68 2.20
CA ILE A 56 -8.70 -11.66 1.42
C ILE A 56 -9.73 -10.94 0.55
N PHE A 57 -10.57 -10.10 1.15
CA PHE A 57 -11.61 -9.40 0.41
C PHE A 57 -11.03 -8.40 -0.60
N ALA A 58 -9.92 -7.72 -0.28
CA ALA A 58 -9.23 -6.86 -1.23
C ALA A 58 -8.75 -7.66 -2.46
N MET A 59 -8.11 -8.81 -2.26
CA MET A 59 -7.67 -9.67 -3.38
C MET A 59 -8.84 -10.16 -4.24
N ILE A 60 -9.93 -10.61 -3.63
CA ILE A 60 -11.12 -11.06 -4.35
C ILE A 60 -11.68 -9.94 -5.23
N VAL A 61 -11.91 -8.76 -4.69
CA VAL A 61 -12.55 -7.67 -5.45
C VAL A 61 -11.60 -7.04 -6.48
N MET A 62 -10.30 -7.05 -6.24
CA MET A 62 -9.30 -6.60 -7.22
C MET A 62 -9.39 -7.39 -8.53
N THR A 63 -9.73 -8.69 -8.49
CA THR A 63 -9.92 -9.49 -9.71
C THR A 63 -11.11 -9.02 -10.55
N GLN A 64 -12.09 -8.35 -9.93
CA GLN A 64 -13.31 -7.86 -10.57
C GLN A 64 -13.24 -6.36 -10.92
N SER A 65 -12.13 -5.69 -10.61
CA SER A 65 -11.99 -4.24 -10.76
C SER A 65 -12.25 -3.75 -12.20
N ASP A 66 -11.81 -4.50 -13.21
CA ASP A 66 -12.04 -4.16 -14.62
C ASP A 66 -13.54 -4.15 -14.98
N ARG A 67 -14.31 -5.09 -14.44
CA ARG A 67 -15.77 -5.14 -14.65
C ARG A 67 -16.44 -4.00 -13.91
N TYR A 68 -16.00 -3.74 -12.68
CA TYR A 68 -16.54 -2.70 -11.83
C TYR A 68 -16.40 -1.30 -12.47
N PHE A 69 -15.19 -0.93 -12.94
CA PHE A 69 -14.95 0.37 -13.55
C PHE A 69 -15.35 0.48 -15.04
N ARG A 70 -15.75 -0.63 -15.67
CA ARG A 70 -16.48 -0.60 -16.95
C ARG A 70 -17.97 -0.34 -16.76
N ALA A 71 -18.54 -0.83 -15.66
CA ALA A 71 -19.95 -0.64 -15.34
C ALA A 71 -20.23 0.71 -14.66
N LEU A 72 -19.26 1.21 -13.89
CA LEU A 72 -19.36 2.45 -13.12
C LEU A 72 -18.21 3.37 -13.51
N ASP A 73 -18.51 4.67 -13.69
CA ASP A 73 -17.47 5.70 -13.84
C ASP A 73 -16.54 5.72 -12.61
N ILE A 74 -15.30 6.19 -12.78
CA ILE A 74 -14.32 6.28 -11.68
C ILE A 74 -14.89 7.10 -10.52
N LYS A 75 -15.57 8.21 -10.83
CA LYS A 75 -16.22 9.07 -9.83
C LYS A 75 -17.22 8.29 -8.98
N LYS A 76 -18.19 7.65 -9.60
CA LYS A 76 -19.23 6.88 -8.89
C LYS A 76 -18.64 5.69 -8.15
N GLY A 77 -17.74 4.96 -8.82
CA GLY A 77 -17.05 3.82 -8.21
C GLY A 77 -16.26 4.20 -6.96
N SER A 78 -15.49 5.29 -7.02
CA SER A 78 -14.73 5.77 -5.86
C SER A 78 -15.62 6.28 -4.73
N LEU A 79 -16.72 6.97 -5.03
CA LEU A 79 -17.69 7.39 -4.01
C LEU A 79 -18.30 6.19 -3.26
N ILE A 80 -18.68 5.12 -4.00
CA ILE A 80 -19.19 3.90 -3.38
C ILE A 80 -18.15 3.32 -2.41
N THR A 81 -16.87 3.27 -2.77
CA THR A 81 -15.83 2.75 -1.86
C THR A 81 -15.68 3.58 -0.60
N PHE A 82 -15.83 4.90 -0.68
CA PHE A 82 -15.82 5.78 0.51
C PHE A 82 -17.04 5.54 1.40
N PHE A 83 -18.24 5.37 0.83
CA PHE A 83 -19.43 5.01 1.60
C PHE A 83 -19.29 3.64 2.27
N VAL A 84 -18.73 2.65 1.57
CA VAL A 84 -18.46 1.32 2.15
C VAL A 84 -17.47 1.44 3.31
N ALA A 85 -16.40 2.24 3.15
CA ALA A 85 -15.41 2.48 4.21
C ALA A 85 -16.04 3.18 5.43
N ALA A 86 -16.83 4.21 5.20
CA ALA A 86 -17.54 4.93 6.28
C ALA A 86 -18.56 4.03 7.00
N ALA A 87 -19.33 3.23 6.26
CA ALA A 87 -20.27 2.26 6.83
C ALA A 87 -19.54 1.21 7.70
N ALA A 88 -18.37 0.73 7.25
CA ALA A 88 -17.56 -0.19 8.02
C ALA A 88 -17.06 0.44 9.35
N PHE A 89 -16.65 1.71 9.34
CA PHE A 89 -16.33 2.43 10.58
C PHE A 89 -17.58 2.64 11.46
N GLY A 90 -18.74 2.86 10.85
CA GLY A 90 -20.04 2.91 11.58
C GLY A 90 -20.32 1.58 12.29
N ILE A 91 -20.13 0.43 11.62
CA ILE A 91 -20.26 -0.88 12.25
C ILE A 91 -19.31 -0.99 13.46
N LEU A 92 -18.01 -0.63 13.31
CA LEU A 92 -17.05 -0.67 14.42
C LEU A 92 -17.43 0.25 15.58
N ALA A 93 -18.05 1.41 15.30
CA ALA A 93 -18.44 2.38 16.32
C ALA A 93 -19.60 1.91 17.19
N PHE A 94 -20.59 1.24 16.59
CA PHE A 94 -21.85 0.95 17.28
C PHE A 94 -22.00 -0.52 17.72
N THR A 95 -21.04 -1.40 17.37
CA THR A 95 -21.16 -2.81 17.70
C THR A 95 -20.31 -3.23 18.92
N PRO A 96 -20.89 -4.03 19.84
CA PRO A 96 -20.12 -4.74 20.85
C PRO A 96 -19.61 -6.11 20.36
N ASP A 97 -20.16 -6.66 19.28
CA ASP A 97 -19.91 -8.04 18.82
C ASP A 97 -18.59 -8.15 18.03
N ALA A 98 -17.71 -9.05 18.46
CA ALA A 98 -16.45 -9.37 17.79
C ALA A 98 -16.65 -9.82 16.32
N ARG A 99 -17.74 -10.51 16.00
CA ARG A 99 -18.03 -11.00 14.64
C ARG A 99 -18.23 -9.85 13.66
N LEU A 100 -18.84 -8.76 14.12
CA LEU A 100 -19.07 -7.59 13.28
C LEU A 100 -17.79 -6.78 13.02
N TYR A 101 -16.74 -6.93 13.85
CA TYR A 101 -15.41 -6.42 13.55
C TYR A 101 -14.80 -7.10 12.32
N PHE A 102 -14.96 -8.43 12.18
CA PHE A 102 -14.51 -9.15 10.99
C PHE A 102 -15.30 -8.74 9.74
N LEU A 103 -16.62 -8.53 9.86
CA LEU A 103 -17.44 -8.01 8.76
C LEU A 103 -16.96 -6.61 8.35
N ALA A 104 -16.76 -5.70 9.29
CA ALA A 104 -16.30 -4.34 9.03
C ALA A 104 -14.92 -4.33 8.32
N THR A 105 -13.99 -5.15 8.77
CA THR A 105 -12.66 -5.24 8.13
C THR A 105 -12.71 -5.94 6.76
N SER A 106 -13.66 -6.83 6.53
CA SER A 106 -13.96 -7.36 5.19
C SER A 106 -14.44 -6.25 4.25
N LEU A 107 -15.31 -5.35 4.71
CA LEU A 107 -15.74 -4.17 3.95
C LEU A 107 -14.58 -3.19 3.71
N PHE A 108 -13.63 -3.03 4.67
CA PHE A 108 -12.38 -2.32 4.42
C PHE A 108 -11.60 -2.95 3.26
N GLY A 109 -11.58 -4.27 3.16
CA GLY A 109 -10.96 -4.98 2.05
C GLY A 109 -11.60 -4.63 0.71
N VAL A 110 -12.93 -4.60 0.65
CA VAL A 110 -13.68 -4.20 -0.55
C VAL A 110 -13.34 -2.75 -0.94
N ALA A 111 -13.40 -1.82 0.01
CA ALA A 111 -13.07 -0.42 -0.23
C ALA A 111 -11.61 -0.24 -0.66
N TYR A 112 -10.65 -0.91 0.01
CA TYR A 112 -9.23 -0.89 -0.33
C TYR A 112 -8.96 -1.42 -1.74
N GLY A 113 -9.56 -2.56 -2.09
CA GLY A 113 -9.33 -3.23 -3.37
C GLY A 113 -9.86 -2.46 -4.57
N LEU A 114 -11.03 -1.85 -4.45
CA LEU A 114 -11.67 -1.09 -5.53
C LEU A 114 -11.35 0.41 -5.49
N GLY A 115 -11.18 1.01 -4.32
CA GLY A 115 -11.03 2.46 -4.17
C GLY A 115 -9.59 2.97 -4.10
N GLY A 116 -8.60 2.07 -4.06
CA GLY A 116 -7.19 2.41 -3.87
C GLY A 116 -6.46 2.82 -5.16
N MET A 117 -5.35 2.15 -5.44
CA MET A 117 -4.44 2.50 -6.54
C MET A 117 -5.07 2.39 -7.93
N ILE A 118 -6.03 1.47 -8.13
CA ILE A 118 -6.62 1.20 -9.46
C ILE A 118 -7.34 2.42 -10.02
N PRO A 119 -8.39 2.98 -9.37
CA PRO A 119 -9.09 4.16 -9.91
C PRO A 119 -8.20 5.38 -9.99
N ALA A 120 -7.34 5.62 -9.00
CA ALA A 120 -6.41 6.74 -9.01
C ALA A 120 -5.45 6.67 -10.20
N SER A 121 -4.90 5.48 -10.50
CA SER A 121 -3.99 5.29 -11.65
C SER A 121 -4.70 5.47 -12.98
N ILE A 122 -5.93 4.96 -13.13
CA ILE A 122 -6.71 5.11 -14.36
C ILE A 122 -7.01 6.61 -14.58
N LEU A 123 -7.50 7.31 -13.54
CA LEU A 123 -7.82 8.72 -13.60
C LEU A 123 -6.59 9.56 -13.98
N LEU A 124 -5.47 9.35 -13.28
CA LEU A 124 -4.27 10.13 -13.51
C LEU A 124 -3.61 9.86 -14.87
N ARG A 125 -3.68 8.63 -15.40
CA ARG A 125 -3.22 8.34 -16.78
C ARG A 125 -4.05 9.04 -17.83
N ARG A 126 -5.35 9.23 -17.63
CA ARG A 126 -6.23 9.99 -18.54
C ARG A 126 -5.91 11.48 -18.53
N TRP A 127 -5.62 12.05 -17.32
CA TRP A 127 -5.37 13.48 -17.15
C TRP A 127 -3.91 13.90 -17.36
N TYR A 128 -2.95 12.97 -17.14
CA TYR A 128 -1.50 13.20 -17.25
C TYR A 128 -0.83 12.15 -18.13
N PRO A 129 -1.15 12.06 -19.45
CA PRO A 129 -0.66 10.99 -20.32
C PRO A 129 0.88 10.94 -20.40
N GLN A 130 1.56 12.08 -20.37
CA GLN A 130 3.03 12.17 -20.49
C GLN A 130 3.76 12.06 -19.14
N HIS A 131 3.11 12.39 -18.04
CA HIS A 131 3.70 12.47 -16.69
C HIS A 131 2.92 11.61 -15.68
N SER A 132 2.29 10.53 -16.14
CA SER A 132 1.42 9.69 -15.31
C SER A 132 2.16 9.07 -14.13
N GLY A 133 3.42 8.66 -14.28
CA GLY A 133 4.23 8.11 -13.20
C GLY A 133 4.43 9.09 -12.05
N THR A 134 4.80 10.35 -12.37
CA THR A 134 4.95 11.42 -11.38
C THR A 134 3.63 11.73 -10.68
N ALA A 135 2.53 11.83 -11.44
CA ALA A 135 1.21 12.12 -10.88
C ALA A 135 0.72 10.99 -9.94
N ILE A 136 0.94 9.72 -10.33
CA ILE A 136 0.64 8.56 -9.48
C ILE A 136 1.53 8.56 -8.23
N GLY A 137 2.80 8.93 -8.34
CA GLY A 137 3.71 9.07 -7.21
C GLY A 137 3.25 10.13 -6.21
N ILE A 138 2.78 11.29 -6.69
CA ILE A 138 2.19 12.34 -5.84
C ILE A 138 0.92 11.82 -5.16
N ALA A 139 0.03 11.13 -5.89
CA ALA A 139 -1.16 10.57 -5.29
C ALA A 139 -0.83 9.52 -4.21
N ALA A 140 0.19 8.69 -4.42
CA ALA A 140 0.65 7.69 -3.46
C ALA A 140 1.16 8.29 -2.15
N ALA A 141 1.61 9.56 -2.15
CA ALA A 141 1.96 10.28 -0.93
C ALA A 141 0.75 10.45 0.01
N GLY A 142 -0.48 10.39 -0.50
CA GLY A 142 -1.72 10.42 0.30
C GLY A 142 -1.75 9.34 1.37
N SER A 143 -1.30 8.12 1.06
CA SER A 143 -1.22 7.04 2.05
C SER A 143 -0.20 7.31 3.16
N GLY A 144 0.92 7.96 2.84
CA GLY A 144 1.91 8.41 3.81
C GLY A 144 1.37 9.51 4.72
N LEU A 145 0.64 10.49 4.14
CA LEU A 145 -0.02 11.55 4.90
C LEU A 145 -1.03 10.97 5.91
N ALA A 146 -1.82 9.97 5.53
CA ALA A 146 -2.73 9.30 6.45
C ALA A 146 -1.95 8.59 7.56
N GLY A 147 -0.89 7.86 7.22
CA GLY A 147 0.00 7.21 8.19
C GLY A 147 0.65 8.18 9.16
N MET A 148 0.88 9.43 8.76
CA MET A 148 1.42 10.49 9.61
C MET A 148 0.35 11.12 10.52
N ILE A 149 -0.83 11.42 10.01
CA ILE A 149 -1.85 12.21 10.71
C ILE A 149 -2.75 11.35 11.59
N ILE A 150 -3.26 10.24 11.03
CA ILE A 150 -4.33 9.47 11.65
C ILE A 150 -3.93 8.80 12.96
N PRO A 151 -2.72 8.24 13.16
CA PRO A 151 -2.36 7.61 14.42
C PRO A 151 -2.44 8.55 15.61
N VAL A 152 -1.95 9.78 15.49
CA VAL A 152 -2.02 10.78 16.56
C VAL A 152 -3.46 11.21 16.82
N LEU A 153 -4.23 11.46 15.75
CA LEU A 153 -5.62 11.88 15.86
C LEU A 153 -6.49 10.78 16.48
N ALA A 154 -6.32 9.54 16.01
CA ALA A 154 -7.04 8.37 16.51
C ALA A 154 -6.76 8.14 18.00
N THR A 155 -5.48 8.19 18.42
CA THR A 155 -5.10 8.02 19.83
C THR A 155 -5.75 9.08 20.70
N ARG A 156 -5.70 10.37 20.33
CA ARG A 156 -6.35 11.44 21.10
C ARG A 156 -7.87 11.26 21.19
N MET A 157 -8.50 10.80 20.10
CA MET A 157 -9.95 10.53 20.10
C MET A 157 -10.31 9.36 20.99
N VAL A 158 -9.51 8.28 20.97
CA VAL A 158 -9.76 7.11 21.84
C VAL A 158 -9.56 7.48 23.31
N GLU A 159 -8.49 8.19 23.65
CA GLU A 159 -8.16 8.58 25.04
C GLU A 159 -9.15 9.61 25.59
N GLY A 160 -9.65 10.54 24.77
CA GLY A 160 -10.59 11.57 25.20
C GLY A 160 -12.06 11.15 25.20
N TYR A 161 -12.48 10.33 24.25
CA TYR A 161 -13.90 10.05 23.99
C TYR A 161 -14.22 8.55 23.85
N GLY A 162 -13.20 7.70 23.93
CA GLY A 162 -13.35 6.24 23.79
C GLY A 162 -13.31 5.72 22.37
N LEU A 163 -13.18 4.39 22.25
CA LEU A 163 -12.94 3.70 20.96
C LEU A 163 -14.11 3.87 19.99
N SER A 164 -15.35 3.77 20.46
CA SER A 164 -16.54 3.93 19.62
C SER A 164 -16.65 5.32 19.02
N ALA A 165 -16.37 6.36 19.80
CA ALA A 165 -16.36 7.74 19.31
C ALA A 165 -15.23 7.97 18.30
N ALA A 166 -14.06 7.37 18.50
CA ALA A 166 -12.96 7.46 17.54
C ALA A 166 -13.31 6.82 16.19
N PHE A 167 -13.97 5.67 16.19
CA PHE A 167 -14.46 5.05 14.95
C PHE A 167 -15.54 5.88 14.26
N ALA A 168 -16.52 6.39 15.03
CA ALA A 168 -17.58 7.26 14.48
C ALA A 168 -16.97 8.53 13.85
N PHE A 169 -16.03 9.16 14.53
CA PHE A 169 -15.30 10.32 14.02
C PHE A 169 -14.57 9.99 12.71
N GLN A 170 -13.87 8.84 12.66
CA GLN A 170 -13.15 8.43 11.46
C GLN A 170 -14.10 8.18 10.28
N GLY A 171 -15.26 7.56 10.51
CA GLY A 171 -16.32 7.40 9.51
C GLY A 171 -16.84 8.73 9.02
N ALA A 172 -17.10 9.69 9.93
CA ALA A 172 -17.55 11.04 9.59
C ALA A 172 -16.52 11.80 8.74
N VAL A 173 -15.22 11.69 9.07
CA VAL A 173 -14.13 12.28 8.27
C VAL A 173 -14.12 11.71 6.86
N ILE A 174 -14.30 10.39 6.69
CA ILE A 174 -14.36 9.77 5.36
C ILE A 174 -15.56 10.30 4.57
N LEU A 175 -16.73 10.43 5.19
CA LEU A 175 -17.90 11.03 4.54
C LEU A 175 -17.68 12.48 4.14
N LEU A 176 -17.01 13.27 4.98
CA LEU A 176 -16.62 14.65 4.65
C LEU A 176 -15.70 14.68 3.42
N LEU A 177 -14.76 13.74 3.32
CA LEU A 177 -13.85 13.62 2.18
C LEU A 177 -14.54 13.12 0.89
N CYS A 178 -15.79 12.63 0.95
CA CYS A 178 -16.61 12.38 -0.24
C CYS A 178 -16.97 13.68 -0.98
N ILE A 179 -17.09 14.82 -0.27
CA ILE A 179 -17.52 16.09 -0.85
C ILE A 179 -16.56 16.56 -1.96
N PRO A 180 -15.23 16.66 -1.73
CA PRO A 180 -14.30 17.00 -2.80
C PRO A 180 -14.35 16.02 -3.99
N LEU A 181 -14.51 14.71 -3.74
CA LEU A 181 -14.63 13.73 -4.81
C LEU A 181 -15.90 13.97 -5.64
N LEU A 182 -17.03 14.24 -4.98
CA LEU A 182 -18.30 14.51 -5.64
C LEU A 182 -18.22 15.78 -6.50
N LEU A 183 -17.57 16.82 -6.02
CA LEU A 183 -17.51 18.12 -6.69
C LEU A 183 -16.46 18.17 -7.81
N PHE A 184 -15.28 17.59 -7.61
CA PHE A 184 -14.12 17.87 -8.44
C PHE A 184 -13.68 16.71 -9.34
N VAL A 185 -14.06 15.45 -9.06
CA VAL A 185 -13.66 14.35 -9.95
C VAL A 185 -14.38 14.46 -11.29
N LYS A 186 -13.60 14.54 -12.36
CA LYS A 186 -14.05 14.45 -13.74
C LYS A 186 -13.38 13.24 -14.38
N ASP A 187 -14.16 12.30 -14.90
CA ASP A 187 -13.65 11.02 -15.42
C ASP A 187 -12.83 11.16 -16.70
N HIS A 188 -13.19 12.14 -17.54
CA HIS A 188 -12.51 12.43 -18.79
C HIS A 188 -12.24 13.93 -18.94
N PRO A 189 -11.10 14.32 -19.53
CA PRO A 189 -10.92 15.67 -20.01
C PRO A 189 -11.85 15.93 -21.22
N ALA A 190 -12.29 17.18 -21.42
CA ALA A 190 -13.09 17.53 -22.59
C ALA A 190 -12.29 17.29 -23.88
N GLU A 191 -12.93 16.71 -24.91
CA GLU A 191 -12.25 16.32 -26.17
C GLU A 191 -11.57 17.50 -26.86
N GLU A 192 -12.20 18.68 -26.87
CA GLU A 192 -11.64 19.92 -27.42
C GLU A 192 -10.37 20.38 -26.70
N GLU A 193 -10.26 20.14 -25.39
CA GLU A 193 -9.11 20.52 -24.59
C GLU A 193 -7.93 19.57 -24.78
N MET A 194 -8.18 18.30 -25.06
CA MET A 194 -7.13 17.32 -25.38
C MET A 194 -6.48 17.59 -26.74
N ALA A 195 -7.26 17.96 -27.75
CA ALA A 195 -6.74 18.32 -29.06
C ALA A 195 -5.81 19.54 -29.00
N GLY A 196 -6.14 20.53 -28.15
CA GLY A 196 -5.31 21.73 -27.92
C GLY A 196 -3.99 21.47 -27.18
N VAL A 197 -3.93 20.42 -26.34
CA VAL A 197 -2.71 20.02 -25.63
C VAL A 197 -1.79 19.21 -26.54
N CYS A 198 -2.33 18.29 -27.33
CA CYS A 198 -1.55 17.53 -28.32
C CYS A 198 -0.92 18.44 -29.39
N SER A 199 -1.61 19.49 -29.80
CA SER A 199 -1.08 20.44 -30.81
C SER A 199 -0.05 21.42 -30.23
N ARG A 200 -0.14 21.80 -28.95
CA ARG A 200 0.82 22.71 -28.28
C ARG A 200 2.11 22.02 -27.83
N GLU A 201 2.05 20.72 -27.53
CA GLU A 201 3.19 19.95 -27.02
C GLU A 201 3.93 19.14 -28.10
N GLY A 202 3.61 19.36 -29.39
CA GLY A 202 4.34 18.79 -30.54
C GLY A 202 4.21 17.26 -30.68
N VAL A 203 3.23 16.65 -29.99
CA VAL A 203 2.91 15.24 -30.18
C VAL A 203 2.16 15.08 -31.51
N LYS A 204 2.87 14.65 -32.57
CA LYS A 204 2.22 14.16 -33.79
C LYS A 204 1.29 13.04 -33.39
N THR A 205 0.00 13.28 -33.44
CA THR A 205 -1.03 12.24 -33.39
C THR A 205 -0.66 11.22 -34.45
N ALA A 206 -0.19 10.05 -34.05
CA ALA A 206 -0.14 8.90 -34.94
C ALA A 206 -1.60 8.67 -35.39
N GLU A 207 -1.92 9.09 -36.60
CA GLU A 207 -3.18 8.76 -37.24
C GLU A 207 -3.40 7.26 -37.08
N ARG A 208 -4.55 6.91 -36.51
CA ARG A 208 -5.04 5.52 -36.51
C ARG A 208 -5.20 5.07 -37.96
N SER A 209 -4.12 4.58 -38.54
CA SER A 209 -4.16 3.87 -39.80
C SER A 209 -4.70 2.46 -39.54
N PRO A 210 -5.60 1.92 -40.38
CA PRO A 210 -6.12 0.55 -40.24
C PRO A 210 -5.04 -0.54 -40.25
N LYS A 211 -3.77 -0.17 -40.53
CA LYS A 211 -2.60 -1.05 -40.42
C LYS A 211 -2.08 -1.23 -38.98
N GLY A 212 -2.53 -0.41 -38.02
CA GLY A 212 -2.08 -0.50 -36.61
C GLY A 212 -2.65 -1.72 -35.89
N ASP A 213 -3.82 -2.21 -36.25
CA ASP A 213 -4.43 -3.38 -35.58
C ASP A 213 -3.66 -4.67 -35.89
N LYS A 214 -3.11 -4.81 -37.13
CA LYS A 214 -2.26 -5.96 -37.50
C LYS A 214 -0.87 -5.91 -36.86
N ALA A 215 -0.33 -4.71 -36.60
CA ALA A 215 0.93 -4.57 -35.83
C ALA A 215 0.72 -4.82 -34.34
N ALA A 216 -0.43 -4.41 -33.78
CA ALA A 216 -0.80 -4.70 -32.40
C ALA A 216 -1.12 -6.20 -32.18
N GLU A 217 -1.68 -6.89 -33.18
CA GLU A 217 -1.88 -8.34 -33.15
C GLU A 217 -0.57 -9.11 -33.33
N ARG A 218 0.33 -8.69 -34.23
CA ARG A 218 1.68 -9.26 -34.33
C ARG A 218 2.49 -9.05 -33.06
N GLY A 219 2.44 -7.86 -32.46
CA GLY A 219 3.06 -7.60 -31.15
C GLY A 219 2.46 -8.42 -30.01
N ARG A 220 1.19 -8.87 -30.14
CA ARG A 220 0.56 -9.81 -29.19
C ARG A 220 0.98 -11.26 -29.41
N GLU A 221 1.33 -11.64 -30.61
CA GLU A 221 1.84 -13.00 -30.92
C GLU A 221 3.33 -13.17 -30.56
N GLU A 222 4.17 -12.13 -30.77
CA GLU A 222 5.58 -12.15 -30.33
C GLU A 222 5.75 -12.10 -28.81
N VAL A 223 4.76 -11.55 -28.07
CA VAL A 223 4.76 -11.50 -26.57
C VAL A 223 4.53 -12.88 -25.93
N LYS A 224 4.18 -13.92 -26.67
CA LYS A 224 3.86 -15.25 -26.11
C LYS A 224 5.06 -16.04 -25.60
N GLY A 225 6.30 -15.63 -25.82
CA GLY A 225 7.48 -16.46 -25.58
C GLY A 225 8.40 -16.07 -24.41
N ASP A 226 8.38 -14.82 -23.90
CA ASP A 226 9.54 -14.27 -23.23
C ASP A 226 9.52 -14.18 -21.67
N PHE A 227 8.41 -14.48 -21.00
CA PHE A 227 8.34 -14.58 -19.54
C PHE A 227 7.34 -15.67 -19.14
N ARG A 228 7.86 -16.80 -18.67
CA ARG A 228 7.05 -17.87 -18.07
C ARG A 228 7.25 -17.88 -16.56
N LEU A 229 6.16 -17.90 -15.83
CA LEU A 229 6.14 -17.92 -14.37
C LEU A 229 6.94 -19.10 -13.81
N THR A 230 6.85 -20.26 -14.48
CA THR A 230 7.48 -21.51 -14.09
C THR A 230 9.00 -21.49 -14.16
N ASP A 231 9.56 -20.56 -14.97
CA ASP A 231 11.01 -20.51 -15.23
C ASP A 231 11.76 -19.75 -14.12
N HIS A 232 11.02 -19.02 -13.25
CA HIS A 232 11.59 -18.19 -12.21
C HIS A 232 11.02 -18.47 -10.80
N PRO A 233 11.08 -19.72 -10.29
CA PRO A 233 10.47 -20.07 -9.00
C PRO A 233 11.10 -19.30 -7.83
N ARG A 234 12.40 -19.01 -7.87
CA ARG A 234 13.10 -18.23 -6.85
C ARG A 234 12.62 -16.79 -6.80
N LEU A 235 12.34 -16.19 -7.97
CA LEU A 235 11.72 -14.86 -8.04
C LEU A 235 10.37 -14.84 -7.33
N LEU A 236 9.52 -15.85 -7.57
CA LEU A 236 8.18 -15.93 -6.95
C LEU A 236 8.25 -16.09 -5.43
N ILE A 237 9.13 -16.99 -4.95
CA ILE A 237 9.37 -17.15 -3.50
C ILE A 237 9.92 -15.86 -2.90
N GLY A 238 10.85 -15.20 -3.57
CA GLY A 238 11.38 -13.91 -3.14
C GLY A 238 10.31 -12.83 -3.05
N MET A 239 9.35 -12.79 -4.00
CA MET A 239 8.23 -11.84 -3.95
C MET A 239 7.28 -12.13 -2.77
N VAL A 240 7.04 -13.41 -2.45
CA VAL A 240 6.26 -13.79 -1.25
C VAL A 240 6.95 -13.31 0.03
N LEU A 241 8.27 -13.54 0.14
CA LEU A 241 9.04 -13.08 1.31
C LEU A 241 9.12 -11.55 1.38
N MET A 242 9.23 -10.86 0.24
CA MET A 242 9.17 -9.40 0.19
C MET A 242 7.79 -8.88 0.65
N GLY A 243 6.71 -9.56 0.29
CA GLY A 243 5.37 -9.24 0.77
C GLY A 243 5.21 -9.44 2.28
N LEU A 244 5.76 -10.52 2.83
CA LEU A 244 5.84 -10.72 4.27
C LEU A 244 6.51 -9.53 4.96
N LEU A 245 7.71 -9.14 4.50
CA LEU A 245 8.51 -8.05 5.10
C LEU A 245 7.85 -6.68 4.96
N ALA A 246 7.09 -6.46 3.89
CA ALA A 246 6.45 -5.18 3.62
C ALA A 246 5.21 -4.92 4.50
N PHE A 247 4.40 -5.95 4.75
CA PHE A 247 3.11 -5.77 5.39
C PHE A 247 3.14 -6.06 6.90
N GLN A 248 3.79 -7.14 7.31
CA GLN A 248 3.59 -7.66 8.66
C GLN A 248 4.33 -6.90 9.75
N PRO A 249 5.59 -6.45 9.59
CA PRO A 249 6.26 -5.67 10.63
C PRO A 249 5.53 -4.36 10.94
N ALA A 250 5.17 -3.61 9.89
CA ALA A 250 4.49 -2.33 10.06
C ALA A 250 3.10 -2.48 10.70
N ALA A 251 2.36 -3.55 10.40
CA ALA A 251 1.09 -3.85 11.05
C ALA A 251 1.26 -4.16 12.55
N GLY A 252 2.41 -4.69 12.95
CA GLY A 252 2.72 -5.04 14.33
C GLY A 252 3.31 -3.93 15.19
N PHE A 253 3.77 -2.79 14.61
CA PHE A 253 4.50 -1.76 15.37
C PHE A 253 3.73 -1.21 16.57
N SER A 254 2.44 -0.92 16.43
CA SER A 254 1.65 -0.38 17.54
C SER A 254 1.57 -1.35 18.72
N MET A 255 1.44 -2.65 18.43
CA MET A 255 1.42 -3.70 19.44
C MET A 255 2.80 -3.91 20.07
N LEU A 256 3.87 -3.98 19.25
CA LEU A 256 5.24 -4.11 19.72
C LEU A 256 5.60 -2.98 20.67
N PHE A 257 5.39 -1.71 20.26
CA PHE A 257 5.75 -0.56 21.09
C PHE A 257 4.91 -0.49 22.37
N ARG A 258 3.60 -0.78 22.29
CA ARG A 258 2.73 -0.80 23.47
C ARG A 258 3.16 -1.86 24.49
N THR A 259 3.43 -3.08 24.03
CA THR A 259 3.86 -4.17 24.90
C THR A 259 5.30 -4.03 25.42
N SER A 260 6.11 -3.19 24.77
CA SER A 260 7.44 -2.78 25.25
C SER A 260 7.39 -1.68 26.32
N GLY A 261 6.19 -1.28 26.79
CA GLY A 261 6.01 -0.34 27.91
C GLY A 261 5.81 1.12 27.49
N TYR A 262 5.70 1.44 26.21
CA TYR A 262 5.45 2.81 25.77
C TYR A 262 3.96 3.20 25.90
N GLU A 263 3.69 4.41 26.36
CA GLU A 263 2.35 5.01 26.38
C GLU A 263 1.79 5.20 24.96
N MET A 264 0.47 5.12 24.80
CA MET A 264 -0.17 5.17 23.48
C MET A 264 0.12 6.45 22.70
N GLY A 265 0.27 7.60 23.39
CA GLY A 265 0.68 8.85 22.74
C GLY A 265 2.07 8.75 22.09
N LYS A 266 3.04 8.11 22.77
CA LYS A 266 4.39 7.85 22.25
C LYS A 266 4.35 6.81 21.11
N VAL A 267 3.52 5.77 21.23
CA VAL A 267 3.29 4.78 20.16
C VAL A 267 2.74 5.45 18.90
N ALA A 268 1.73 6.29 19.03
CA ALA A 268 1.13 7.02 17.91
C ALA A 268 2.16 7.91 17.21
N LEU A 269 3.05 8.60 17.96
CA LEU A 269 4.12 9.42 17.38
C LEU A 269 5.13 8.58 16.59
N LEU A 270 5.53 7.40 17.10
CA LEU A 270 6.43 6.49 16.37
C LEU A 270 5.80 5.98 15.07
N VAL A 271 4.54 5.55 15.11
CA VAL A 271 3.82 5.09 13.92
C VAL A 271 3.64 6.23 12.91
N SER A 272 3.36 7.45 13.39
CA SER A 272 3.27 8.64 12.54
C SER A 272 4.61 9.03 11.92
N ALA A 273 5.71 8.94 12.68
CA ALA A 273 7.05 9.18 12.19
C ALA A 273 7.42 8.20 11.06
N MET A 274 7.02 6.94 11.17
CA MET A 274 7.18 5.97 10.10
C MET A 274 6.51 6.42 8.80
N GLY A 275 5.25 6.88 8.87
CA GLY A 275 4.52 7.44 7.73
C GLY A 275 5.24 8.63 7.09
N PHE A 276 5.77 9.54 7.91
CA PHE A 276 6.55 10.69 7.46
C PHE A 276 7.85 10.27 6.76
N PHE A 277 8.62 9.37 7.36
CA PHE A 277 9.91 8.92 6.81
C PHE A 277 9.77 8.15 5.51
N LEU A 278 8.67 7.42 5.29
CA LEU A 278 8.43 6.68 4.04
C LEU A 278 8.37 7.57 2.79
N ILE A 279 7.91 8.83 2.92
CA ILE A 279 7.75 9.72 1.77
C ILE A 279 9.10 10.02 1.09
N PRO A 280 10.10 10.59 1.79
CA PRO A 280 11.42 10.86 1.20
C PRO A 280 12.18 9.57 0.88
N SER A 281 12.00 8.51 1.67
CA SER A 281 12.71 7.24 1.50
C SER A 281 12.41 6.58 0.16
N LYS A 282 11.16 6.61 -0.31
CA LYS A 282 10.79 6.08 -1.63
C LYS A 282 11.51 6.79 -2.77
N ILE A 283 11.69 8.11 -2.66
CA ILE A 283 12.41 8.90 -3.67
C ILE A 283 13.91 8.55 -3.64
N LEU A 284 14.48 8.41 -2.44
CA LEU A 284 15.90 8.03 -2.27
C LEU A 284 16.18 6.65 -2.87
N VAL A 285 15.34 5.67 -2.57
CA VAL A 285 15.51 4.28 -3.06
C VAL A 285 15.31 4.20 -4.57
N GLY A 286 14.36 4.95 -5.14
CA GLY A 286 14.20 5.06 -6.59
C GLY A 286 15.45 5.58 -7.28
N ARG A 287 16.02 6.69 -6.78
CA ARG A 287 17.28 7.25 -7.30
C ARG A 287 18.48 6.30 -7.10
N PHE A 288 18.49 5.57 -5.98
CA PHE A 288 19.53 4.57 -5.74
C PHE A 288 19.44 3.42 -6.74
N ALA A 289 18.23 2.94 -7.05
CA ALA A 289 18.01 1.92 -8.07
C ALA A 289 18.46 2.38 -9.47
N ASP A 290 18.10 3.62 -9.85
CA ASP A 290 18.50 4.20 -11.14
C ASP A 290 20.02 4.34 -11.28
N ARG A 291 20.71 4.64 -10.19
CA ARG A 291 22.18 4.87 -10.22
C ARG A 291 23.01 3.60 -10.08
N PHE A 292 22.58 2.65 -9.25
CA PHE A 292 23.37 1.49 -8.85
C PHE A 292 22.80 0.14 -9.30
N GLY A 293 21.63 0.17 -9.93
CA GLY A 293 20.92 -1.02 -10.42
C GLY A 293 20.07 -1.74 -9.37
N GLY A 294 19.11 -2.56 -9.86
CA GLY A 294 18.14 -3.26 -9.03
C GLY A 294 18.77 -4.28 -8.07
N LYS A 295 19.82 -4.99 -8.49
CA LYS A 295 20.49 -5.99 -7.65
C LYS A 295 21.13 -5.40 -6.39
N ARG A 296 21.81 -4.25 -6.53
CA ARG A 296 22.41 -3.57 -5.37
C ARG A 296 21.33 -2.97 -4.46
N MET A 297 20.33 -2.36 -5.07
CA MET A 297 19.18 -1.84 -4.32
C MET A 297 18.54 -2.94 -3.47
N LEU A 298 18.19 -4.08 -4.06
CA LEU A 298 17.60 -5.22 -3.35
C LEU A 298 18.50 -5.67 -2.18
N ARG A 299 19.79 -5.90 -2.45
CA ARG A 299 20.71 -6.38 -1.42
C ARG A 299 20.83 -5.41 -0.26
N ASP A 300 21.14 -4.16 -0.54
CA ASP A 300 21.53 -3.18 0.49
C ASP A 300 20.29 -2.76 1.31
N CYS A 301 19.14 -2.56 0.65
CA CYS A 301 17.88 -2.25 1.34
C CYS A 301 17.40 -3.42 2.20
N THR A 302 17.44 -4.66 1.70
CA THR A 302 17.02 -5.83 2.50
C THR A 302 17.93 -6.05 3.71
N ILE A 303 19.26 -5.82 3.58
CA ILE A 303 20.18 -5.89 4.73
C ILE A 303 19.79 -4.85 5.79
N LEU A 304 19.48 -3.61 5.36
CA LEU A 304 18.99 -2.58 6.28
C LEU A 304 17.69 -2.99 6.96
N VAL A 305 16.71 -3.55 6.20
CA VAL A 305 15.46 -4.05 6.77
C VAL A 305 15.75 -5.14 7.81
N ALA A 306 16.54 -6.14 7.48
CA ALA A 306 16.84 -7.25 8.39
C ALA A 306 17.54 -6.76 9.67
N ALA A 307 18.50 -5.85 9.56
CA ALA A 307 19.18 -5.25 10.71
C ALA A 307 18.20 -4.46 11.59
N MET A 308 17.30 -3.66 10.98
CA MET A 308 16.32 -2.89 11.74
C MET A 308 15.24 -3.79 12.36
N MET A 309 14.84 -4.89 11.70
CA MET A 309 13.95 -5.89 12.32
C MET A 309 14.58 -6.50 13.56
N PHE A 310 15.86 -6.85 13.51
CA PHE A 310 16.57 -7.32 14.69
C PHE A 310 16.60 -6.26 15.81
N LEU A 311 16.85 -4.98 15.50
CA LEU A 311 16.80 -3.90 16.49
C LEU A 311 15.38 -3.70 17.05
N PHE A 312 14.31 -3.86 16.23
CA PHE A 312 12.94 -3.81 16.74
C PHE A 312 12.64 -4.95 17.71
N SER A 313 13.25 -6.12 17.60
CA SER A 313 13.12 -7.19 18.61
C SER A 313 13.66 -6.78 19.98
N LEU A 314 14.57 -5.79 20.04
CA LEU A 314 15.16 -5.24 21.26
C LEU A 314 14.49 -3.96 21.73
N THR A 315 13.30 -3.62 21.23
CA THR A 315 12.59 -2.35 21.51
C THR A 315 12.44 -2.07 23.01
N ALA A 316 12.22 -3.09 23.83
CA ALA A 316 12.08 -2.94 25.28
C ALA A 316 13.36 -2.39 25.98
N PHE A 317 14.52 -2.54 25.34
CA PHE A 317 15.83 -2.11 25.86
C PHE A 317 16.33 -0.82 25.22
N LEU A 318 15.70 -0.36 24.11
CA LEU A 318 16.14 0.81 23.37
C LEU A 318 15.55 2.11 23.96
N PRO A 319 16.35 3.17 24.07
CA PRO A 319 15.82 4.49 24.42
C PRO A 319 14.83 5.01 23.36
N TYR A 320 13.75 5.67 23.82
CA TYR A 320 12.70 6.20 22.93
C TYR A 320 13.22 7.03 21.71
N PRO A 321 14.19 7.96 21.87
CA PRO A 321 14.72 8.72 20.72
C PRO A 321 15.44 7.83 19.69
N VAL A 322 16.06 6.73 20.11
CA VAL A 322 16.75 5.81 19.20
C VAL A 322 15.77 5.11 18.27
N LEU A 323 14.52 4.88 18.71
CA LEU A 323 13.50 4.26 17.87
C LEU A 323 13.16 5.11 16.64
N PHE A 324 13.25 6.45 16.71
CA PHE A 324 13.08 7.30 15.53
C PHE A 324 14.17 7.08 14.49
N LEU A 325 15.42 6.90 14.93
CA LEU A 325 16.53 6.58 14.03
C LEU A 325 16.35 5.19 13.40
N VAL A 326 15.97 4.20 14.20
CA VAL A 326 15.67 2.84 13.70
C VAL A 326 14.52 2.87 12.69
N LEU A 327 13.45 3.63 12.96
CA LEU A 327 12.33 3.81 12.04
C LEU A 327 12.74 4.52 10.75
N LEU A 328 13.59 5.55 10.84
CA LEU A 328 14.11 6.26 9.66
C LEU A 328 14.90 5.32 8.75
N VAL A 329 15.85 4.57 9.32
CA VAL A 329 16.68 3.61 8.55
C VAL A 329 15.81 2.48 7.98
N TYR A 330 14.85 1.98 8.78
CA TYR A 330 13.87 0.99 8.33
C TYR A 330 13.04 1.53 7.16
N ALA A 331 12.57 2.78 7.23
CA ALA A 331 11.78 3.40 6.18
C ALA A 331 12.53 3.46 4.85
N VAL A 332 13.85 3.74 4.90
CA VAL A 332 14.70 3.67 3.70
C VAL A 332 14.75 2.24 3.17
N GLY A 333 15.08 1.26 4.00
CA GLY A 333 15.15 -0.14 3.58
C GLY A 333 13.85 -0.65 3.00
N ILE A 334 12.74 -0.53 3.74
CA ILE A 334 11.43 -1.09 3.33
C ILE A 334 10.83 -0.39 2.09
N SER A 335 11.30 0.78 1.72
CA SER A 335 10.86 1.47 0.50
C SER A 335 11.16 0.67 -0.78
N GLU A 336 12.11 -0.29 -0.73
CA GLU A 336 12.35 -1.25 -1.81
C GLU A 336 11.09 -2.05 -2.17
N SER A 337 10.26 -2.40 -1.18
CA SER A 337 9.05 -3.19 -1.40
C SER A 337 8.00 -2.50 -2.27
N SER A 338 8.06 -1.18 -2.39
CA SER A 338 7.14 -0.41 -3.24
C SER A 338 7.77 -0.02 -4.58
N VAL A 339 9.06 0.34 -4.58
CA VAL A 339 9.80 0.76 -5.78
C VAL A 339 10.43 -0.43 -6.48
N GLY A 340 11.00 -1.36 -5.70
CA GLY A 340 11.81 -2.47 -6.21
C GLY A 340 11.02 -3.51 -6.99
N ILE A 341 9.73 -3.73 -6.70
CA ILE A 341 8.92 -4.71 -7.47
C ILE A 341 8.95 -4.37 -8.97
N SER A 342 8.78 -3.09 -9.31
CA SER A 342 8.80 -2.64 -10.72
C SER A 342 10.19 -2.75 -11.34
N VAL A 343 11.24 -2.45 -10.57
CA VAL A 343 12.65 -2.56 -11.01
C VAL A 343 13.00 -4.02 -11.23
N ILE A 344 12.76 -4.87 -10.24
CA ILE A 344 13.03 -6.32 -10.32
C ILE A 344 12.28 -6.96 -11.48
N ALA A 345 10.98 -6.68 -11.63
CA ALA A 345 10.20 -7.19 -12.76
C ALA A 345 10.78 -6.77 -14.13
N GLY A 346 11.33 -5.55 -14.21
CA GLY A 346 12.02 -5.06 -15.42
C GLY A 346 13.35 -5.73 -15.68
N ASP A 347 14.09 -6.09 -14.63
CA ASP A 347 15.38 -6.78 -14.76
C ASP A 347 15.23 -8.25 -15.19
N TYR A 348 14.06 -8.88 -14.90
CA TYR A 348 13.78 -10.28 -15.26
C TYR A 348 13.04 -10.46 -16.59
N ALA A 349 12.47 -9.41 -17.16
CA ALA A 349 11.61 -9.52 -18.34
C ALA A 349 11.99 -8.49 -19.40
N SER A 350 11.84 -8.88 -20.68
CA SER A 350 11.93 -7.93 -21.79
C SER A 350 10.85 -6.84 -21.71
N PRO A 351 11.03 -5.70 -22.37
CA PRO A 351 10.04 -4.62 -22.37
C PRO A 351 8.64 -5.07 -22.79
N ALA A 352 8.55 -6.04 -23.71
CA ALA A 352 7.28 -6.60 -24.18
C ALA A 352 6.60 -7.49 -23.14
N ALA A 353 7.38 -8.24 -22.35
CA ALA A 353 6.89 -9.16 -21.31
C ALA A 353 6.71 -8.48 -19.93
N TYR A 354 7.27 -7.26 -19.74
CA TYR A 354 7.26 -6.53 -18.49
C TYR A 354 5.88 -6.42 -17.80
N PRO A 355 4.77 -6.09 -18.49
CA PRO A 355 3.47 -5.99 -17.83
C PRO A 355 3.01 -7.31 -17.19
N ARG A 356 3.35 -8.45 -17.83
CA ARG A 356 3.03 -9.78 -17.33
C ARG A 356 3.90 -10.14 -16.13
N ALA A 357 5.20 -9.88 -16.21
CA ALA A 357 6.13 -10.09 -15.11
C ALA A 357 5.76 -9.25 -13.87
N LEU A 358 5.47 -7.95 -14.07
CA LEU A 358 5.04 -7.05 -13.00
C LEU A 358 3.77 -7.53 -12.32
N LYS A 359 2.75 -7.94 -13.09
CA LYS A 359 1.50 -8.49 -12.55
C LYS A 359 1.75 -9.73 -11.70
N SER A 360 2.63 -10.61 -12.17
CA SER A 360 2.98 -11.82 -11.43
C SER A 360 3.73 -11.52 -10.14
N CYS A 361 4.74 -10.65 -10.19
CA CYS A 361 5.47 -10.20 -9.01
C CYS A 361 4.54 -9.57 -7.96
N GLN A 362 3.63 -8.70 -8.39
CA GLN A 362 2.65 -8.07 -7.49
C GLN A 362 1.68 -9.09 -6.88
N PHE A 363 1.25 -10.10 -7.62
CA PHE A 363 0.38 -11.15 -7.09
C PHE A 363 1.07 -11.94 -5.98
N PHE A 364 2.29 -12.42 -6.20
CA PHE A 364 3.04 -13.18 -5.19
C PHE A 364 3.45 -12.32 -3.99
N TYR A 365 3.76 -11.05 -4.21
CA TYR A 365 3.97 -10.07 -3.15
C TYR A 365 2.73 -9.89 -2.26
N ALA A 366 1.54 -9.73 -2.86
CA ALA A 366 0.28 -9.63 -2.11
C ALA A 366 -0.05 -10.94 -1.37
N LEU A 367 0.25 -12.09 -2.01
CA LEU A 367 0.09 -13.41 -1.40
C LEU A 367 0.96 -13.57 -0.15
N GLY A 368 2.20 -13.06 -0.17
CA GLY A 368 3.08 -13.04 1.00
C GLY A 368 2.49 -12.25 2.16
N GLY A 369 1.94 -11.06 1.87
CA GLY A 369 1.21 -10.28 2.86
C GLY A 369 0.02 -11.02 3.46
N LEU A 370 -0.70 -11.80 2.66
CA LEU A 370 -1.84 -12.58 3.12
C LEU A 370 -1.43 -13.79 3.98
N LEU A 371 -0.54 -14.63 3.47
CA LEU A 371 -0.15 -15.89 4.11
C LEU A 371 0.42 -15.69 5.52
N PHE A 372 1.12 -14.60 5.73
CA PHE A 372 1.79 -14.32 7.01
C PHE A 372 1.05 -13.27 7.87
N SER A 373 -0.18 -12.93 7.53
CA SER A 373 -0.93 -11.83 8.17
C SER A 373 -1.18 -12.03 9.66
N THR A 374 -1.21 -13.26 10.16
CA THR A 374 -1.43 -13.60 11.58
C THR A 374 -0.16 -13.86 12.37
N VAL A 375 1.03 -13.86 11.75
CA VAL A 375 2.29 -14.24 12.39
C VAL A 375 2.56 -13.43 13.66
N ASN A 376 2.37 -12.10 13.61
CA ASN A 376 2.53 -11.25 14.81
C ASN A 376 1.68 -11.72 15.98
N GLY A 377 0.40 -12.00 15.72
CA GLY A 377 -0.55 -12.44 16.75
C GLY A 377 -0.24 -13.82 17.29
N MET A 378 0.02 -14.79 16.39
CA MET A 378 0.35 -16.17 16.77
C MET A 378 1.62 -16.23 17.62
N VAL A 379 2.67 -15.51 17.22
CA VAL A 379 3.92 -15.46 17.99
C VAL A 379 3.68 -14.84 19.36
N ALA A 380 2.91 -13.76 19.45
CA ALA A 380 2.61 -13.11 20.71
C ALA A 380 1.72 -13.97 21.63
N ASP A 381 0.76 -14.72 21.08
CA ASP A 381 -0.08 -15.64 21.86
C ASP A 381 0.73 -16.84 22.39
N LEU A 382 1.73 -17.33 21.62
CA LEU A 382 2.58 -18.45 22.03
C LEU A 382 3.71 -18.06 23.00
N THR A 383 4.31 -16.87 22.82
CA THR A 383 5.52 -16.47 23.56
C THR A 383 5.28 -15.38 24.61
N GLY A 384 4.10 -14.77 24.60
CA GLY A 384 3.78 -13.60 25.44
C GLY A 384 4.43 -12.29 24.95
N SER A 385 5.15 -12.30 23.81
CA SER A 385 5.89 -11.15 23.29
C SER A 385 5.82 -11.06 21.77
N TYR A 386 5.88 -9.82 21.24
CA TYR A 386 6.00 -9.57 19.80
C TYR A 386 7.47 -9.62 19.31
N ALA A 387 8.45 -9.49 20.18
CA ALA A 387 9.86 -9.44 19.85
C ALA A 387 10.35 -10.63 18.97
N PRO A 388 9.97 -11.90 19.26
CA PRO A 388 10.39 -13.02 18.43
C PRO A 388 9.88 -12.96 16.99
N ALA A 389 8.72 -12.34 16.73
CA ALA A 389 8.24 -12.14 15.36
C ALA A 389 9.18 -11.25 14.54
N TYR A 390 9.79 -10.24 15.16
CA TYR A 390 10.75 -9.36 14.47
C TYR A 390 12.09 -10.05 14.22
N VAL A 391 12.52 -10.98 15.08
CA VAL A 391 13.66 -11.87 14.78
C VAL A 391 13.34 -12.76 13.58
N PHE A 392 12.14 -13.32 13.52
CA PHE A 392 11.67 -14.11 12.37
C PHE A 392 11.70 -13.26 11.08
N TYR A 393 11.26 -12.00 11.10
CA TYR A 393 11.33 -11.13 9.94
C TYR A 393 12.75 -10.79 9.52
N ALA A 394 13.67 -10.59 10.47
CA ALA A 394 15.08 -10.41 10.17
C ALA A 394 15.65 -11.62 9.43
N LEU A 395 15.39 -12.83 9.92
CA LEU A 395 15.81 -14.08 9.26
C LEU A 395 15.14 -14.26 7.89
N ALA A 396 13.85 -13.97 7.77
CA ALA A 396 13.14 -14.03 6.50
C ALA A 396 13.75 -13.08 5.45
N GLY A 397 14.21 -11.91 5.85
CA GLY A 397 14.94 -10.98 4.97
C GLY A 397 16.25 -11.58 4.46
N LEU A 398 17.03 -12.22 5.32
CA LEU A 398 18.27 -12.90 4.93
C LEU A 398 17.98 -14.09 4.00
N VAL A 399 16.93 -14.87 4.28
CA VAL A 399 16.48 -15.96 3.39
C VAL A 399 16.04 -15.42 2.04
N MET A 400 15.32 -14.29 2.00
CA MET A 400 14.94 -13.64 0.74
C MET A 400 16.16 -13.30 -0.10
N LEU A 401 17.22 -12.73 0.50
CA LEU A 401 18.48 -12.46 -0.20
C LEU A 401 19.15 -13.74 -0.72
N ALA A 402 19.21 -14.77 0.10
CA ALA A 402 19.80 -16.05 -0.29
C ALA A 402 19.06 -16.72 -1.47
N VAL A 403 17.76 -16.49 -1.57
CA VAL A 403 16.93 -17.00 -2.68
C VAL A 403 17.05 -16.16 -3.94
N LEU A 404 17.01 -14.82 -3.83
CA LEU A 404 16.93 -13.92 -4.99
C LEU A 404 18.30 -13.57 -5.61
N LEU A 405 19.33 -13.34 -4.78
CA LEU A 405 20.61 -12.83 -5.29
C LEU A 405 21.34 -13.77 -6.26
N PRO A 406 21.35 -15.12 -6.06
CA PRO A 406 22.04 -16.03 -6.97
C PRO A 406 21.46 -16.03 -8.38
N ASP A 407 20.12 -15.92 -8.50
CA ASP A 407 19.41 -15.95 -9.78
C ASP A 407 19.13 -14.57 -10.36
N TYR A 408 19.63 -13.51 -9.69
CA TYR A 408 19.39 -12.16 -10.18
C TYR A 408 20.12 -11.93 -11.50
N PRO A 409 19.44 -11.44 -12.57
CA PRO A 409 20.07 -11.22 -13.86
C PRO A 409 21.34 -10.37 -13.75
N LYS A 410 22.37 -10.75 -14.52
CA LYS A 410 23.57 -9.92 -14.64
C LYS A 410 23.20 -8.69 -15.47
N GLN A 411 23.36 -7.54 -14.91
CA GLN A 411 23.24 -6.24 -15.60
C GLN A 411 24.44 -5.99 -16.49
#